data_cc7e26fa484dfff12621c0a14e905f50
#
_entry.id   cc7e26fa484dfff12621c0a14e905f50
#
_cell.length_a   1.000
_cell.length_b   1.000
_cell.length_c   1.000
_cell.angle_alpha   90.00
_cell.angle_beta   90.00
_cell.angle_gamma   90.00
#
_symmetry.space_group_name_H-M   'P 1'
#
loop_
_entity.id
_entity.type
_entity.pdbx_description
1 polymer ?
#
loop_
_entity_poly.entity_id
_entity_poly.type
_entity_poly.pdbx_seq_one_letter_code
_entity_poly.pdbx_strand_id
1 'polypeptide(L)'
;MKVKFGINLVPEAYGHLLEWVKLTDQLGYDILGLGDSQSLFRELYVSLALVALNTRRVRLGPRVSNPLTRHPAVTASAIASVEELAPGRTFLGLATGDSAILNLGLRPAKMEQLKE
;
A
#
# COMPACT_ATOMS: atom_id res chain seq x y z
N MET A 1 26.81 -5.48 4.44
CA MET A 1 25.50 -4.99 3.96
C MET A 1 24.44 -6.00 4.34
N LYS A 2 23.36 -5.60 4.98
CA LYS A 2 22.25 -6.48 5.33
C LYS A 2 21.22 -6.46 4.20
N VAL A 3 20.93 -7.64 3.65
CA VAL A 3 19.86 -7.80 2.65
C VAL A 3 18.51 -7.70 3.35
N LYS A 4 17.56 -6.98 2.74
CA LYS A 4 16.17 -6.85 3.20
C LYS A 4 15.26 -7.58 2.24
N PHE A 5 14.28 -8.27 2.81
CA PHE A 5 13.28 -9.02 2.05
C PHE A 5 11.93 -8.33 2.14
N GLY A 6 11.30 -8.11 0.99
CA GLY A 6 9.97 -7.55 0.90
C GLY A 6 9.01 -8.49 0.17
N ILE A 7 7.74 -8.39 0.50
CA ILE A 7 6.65 -9.10 -0.18
C ILE A 7 5.59 -8.10 -0.63
N ASN A 8 4.98 -8.35 -1.78
CA ASN A 8 3.77 -7.66 -2.21
C ASN A 8 2.59 -8.61 -2.07
N LEU A 9 1.53 -8.12 -1.44
CA LEU A 9 0.26 -8.80 -1.34
C LEU A 9 -0.82 -7.99 -2.06
N VAL A 10 -1.86 -8.68 -2.47
CA VAL A 10 -3.05 -8.06 -3.07
C VAL A 10 -4.24 -8.27 -2.14
N PRO A 11 -4.97 -7.21 -1.79
CA PRO A 11 -6.10 -7.32 -0.85
C PRO A 11 -7.37 -7.79 -1.57
N GLU A 12 -7.41 -9.04 -2.01
CA GLU A 12 -8.56 -9.64 -2.68
C GLU A 12 -9.66 -10.01 -1.68
N ALA A 13 -9.31 -10.63 -0.56
CA ALA A 13 -10.25 -10.98 0.51
C ALA A 13 -9.53 -10.80 1.87
N TYR A 14 -10.20 -10.15 2.81
CA TYR A 14 -9.56 -9.81 4.09
C TYR A 14 -9.16 -11.04 4.94
N GLY A 15 -9.93 -12.11 4.90
CA GLY A 15 -9.56 -13.34 5.61
C GLY A 15 -8.20 -13.87 5.18
N HIS A 16 -8.01 -14.07 3.89
CA HIS A 16 -6.73 -14.50 3.31
C HIS A 16 -5.62 -13.47 3.53
N LEU A 17 -5.92 -12.18 3.32
CA LEU A 17 -4.94 -11.13 3.55
C LEU A 17 -4.38 -11.17 4.97
N LEU A 18 -5.24 -11.30 5.98
CA LEU A 18 -4.81 -11.31 7.38
C LEU A 18 -3.95 -12.53 7.74
N GLU A 19 -4.25 -13.69 7.16
CA GLU A 19 -3.40 -14.89 7.31
C GLU A 19 -1.99 -14.65 6.77
N TRP A 20 -1.88 -14.14 5.54
CA TRP A 20 -0.60 -13.82 4.90
C TRP A 20 0.16 -12.71 5.61
N VAL A 21 -0.54 -11.68 6.08
CA VAL A 21 0.04 -10.56 6.82
C VAL A 21 0.69 -11.02 8.12
N LYS A 22 0.00 -11.83 8.90
CA LYS A 22 0.53 -12.40 10.15
C LYS A 22 1.74 -13.29 9.89
N LEU A 23 1.65 -14.14 8.86
CA LEU A 23 2.75 -15.02 8.47
C LEU A 23 3.98 -14.21 8.01
N THR A 24 3.77 -13.15 7.24
CA THR A 24 4.84 -12.24 6.77
C THR A 24 5.61 -11.65 7.95
N ASP A 25 4.90 -11.15 8.95
CA ASP A 25 5.53 -10.56 10.15
C ASP A 25 6.26 -11.62 11.00
N GLN A 26 5.69 -12.82 11.14
CA GLN A 26 6.28 -13.95 11.87
C GLN A 26 7.55 -14.48 11.20
N LEU A 27 7.56 -14.56 9.87
CA LEU A 27 8.72 -15.04 9.10
C LEU A 27 9.86 -14.02 9.02
N GLY A 28 9.65 -12.80 9.49
CA GLY A 28 10.69 -11.78 9.58
C GLY A 28 10.95 -11.01 8.29
N TYR A 29 9.97 -10.90 7.40
CA TYR A 29 10.08 -9.97 6.27
C TYR A 29 10.28 -8.53 6.77
N ASP A 30 11.06 -7.76 6.03
CA ASP A 30 11.35 -6.36 6.36
C ASP A 30 10.28 -5.41 5.83
N ILE A 31 9.67 -5.73 4.67
CA ILE A 31 8.76 -4.85 3.94
C ILE A 31 7.55 -5.66 3.46
N LEU A 32 6.35 -5.10 3.71
CA LEU A 32 5.09 -5.59 3.16
C LEU A 32 4.44 -4.47 2.34
N GLY A 33 4.30 -4.67 1.05
CA GLY A 33 3.60 -3.77 0.15
C GLY A 33 2.21 -4.27 -0.21
N LEU A 34 1.25 -3.36 -0.36
CA LEU A 34 -0.05 -3.68 -0.92
C LEU A 34 -0.25 -3.02 -2.28
N GLY A 35 -0.86 -3.75 -3.20
CA GLY A 35 -1.31 -3.24 -4.48
C GLY A 35 -2.53 -2.32 -4.34
N ASP A 36 -2.61 -1.30 -5.18
CA ASP A 36 -3.71 -0.35 -5.25
C ASP A 36 -4.38 -0.42 -6.62
N SER A 37 -5.51 -1.07 -6.70
CA SER A 37 -6.29 -1.14 -7.93
C SER A 37 -7.77 -1.33 -7.57
N GLN A 38 -8.50 -0.22 -7.51
CA GLN A 38 -9.95 -0.26 -7.25
C GLN A 38 -10.64 -1.15 -8.32
N SER A 39 -11.74 -1.75 -7.95
CA SER A 39 -12.50 -2.73 -8.74
C SER A 39 -11.83 -4.11 -8.89
N LEU A 40 -10.54 -4.24 -8.63
CA LEU A 40 -9.82 -5.53 -8.54
C LEU A 40 -9.57 -5.94 -7.10
N PHE A 41 -9.13 -4.99 -6.27
CA PHE A 41 -8.75 -5.22 -4.88
C PHE A 41 -9.66 -4.46 -3.92
N ARG A 42 -9.62 -4.82 -2.65
CA ARG A 42 -10.21 -4.04 -1.57
C ARG A 42 -9.46 -2.70 -1.43
N GLU A 43 -10.13 -1.71 -0.83
CA GLU A 43 -9.55 -0.37 -0.67
C GLU A 43 -8.21 -0.44 0.07
N LEU A 44 -7.23 0.27 -0.49
CA LEU A 44 -5.83 0.18 -0.08
C LEU A 44 -5.61 0.59 1.38
N TYR A 45 -6.09 1.77 1.79
CA TYR A 45 -5.78 2.30 3.13
C TYR A 45 -6.57 1.61 4.23
N VAL A 46 -7.78 1.12 3.96
CA VAL A 46 -8.50 0.21 4.86
C VAL A 46 -7.69 -1.08 5.04
N SER A 47 -7.17 -1.62 3.95
CA SER A 47 -6.32 -2.82 4.00
C SER A 47 -5.02 -2.57 4.76
N LEU A 48 -4.36 -1.43 4.56
CA LEU A 48 -3.14 -1.05 5.29
C LEU A 48 -3.40 -0.85 6.79
N ALA A 49 -4.55 -0.32 7.18
CA ALA A 49 -4.93 -0.22 8.59
C ALA A 49 -5.03 -1.62 9.22
N LEU A 50 -5.62 -2.59 8.53
CA LEU A 50 -5.66 -3.97 8.98
C LEU A 50 -4.26 -4.59 9.10
N VAL A 51 -3.37 -4.32 8.13
CA VAL A 51 -1.97 -4.74 8.20
C VAL A 51 -1.28 -4.14 9.43
N ALA A 52 -1.44 -2.84 9.65
CA ALA A 52 -0.85 -2.13 10.78
C ALA A 52 -1.23 -2.74 12.13
N LEU A 53 -2.52 -3.07 12.30
CA LEU A 53 -3.07 -3.63 13.52
C LEU A 53 -2.71 -5.12 13.73
N ASN A 54 -2.31 -5.84 12.68
CA ASN A 54 -1.99 -7.27 12.73
C ASN A 54 -0.50 -7.58 12.59
N THR A 55 0.37 -6.55 12.60
CA THR A 55 1.83 -6.70 12.51
C THR A 55 2.53 -5.86 13.57
N ARG A 56 3.77 -6.20 13.89
CA ARG A 56 4.57 -5.49 14.91
C ARG A 56 5.89 -4.94 14.40
N ARG A 57 6.45 -5.53 13.34
CA ARG A 57 7.83 -5.23 12.90
C ARG A 57 7.93 -4.82 11.46
N VAL A 58 7.19 -5.47 10.57
CA VAL A 58 7.28 -5.23 9.13
C VAL A 58 6.92 -3.79 8.79
N ARG A 59 7.69 -3.18 7.93
CA ARG A 59 7.34 -1.88 7.32
C ARG A 59 6.26 -2.11 6.28
N LEU A 60 5.27 -1.22 6.24
CA LEU A 60 4.08 -1.40 5.40
C LEU A 60 3.73 -0.14 4.61
N GLY A 61 3.14 -0.32 3.45
CA GLY A 61 2.72 0.80 2.62
C GLY A 61 2.27 0.40 1.23
N PRO A 62 1.81 1.36 0.43
CA PRO A 62 1.47 1.12 -0.97
C PRO A 62 2.69 0.69 -1.79
N ARG A 63 2.51 -0.34 -2.60
CA ARG A 63 3.53 -0.75 -3.58
C ARG A 63 2.87 -1.19 -4.89
N VAL A 64 2.41 -0.22 -5.65
CA VAL A 64 2.44 1.24 -5.45
C VAL A 64 1.03 1.81 -5.59
N SER A 65 0.81 3.04 -5.09
CA SER A 65 -0.36 3.85 -5.42
C SER A 65 -0.03 4.84 -6.55
N ASN A 66 -0.92 5.76 -6.85
CA ASN A 66 -0.80 6.72 -7.95
C ASN A 66 -1.40 8.07 -7.55
N PRO A 67 -1.07 9.17 -8.27
CA PRO A 67 -1.54 10.51 -7.92
C PRO A 67 -2.92 10.85 -8.47
N LEU A 68 -3.58 9.98 -9.24
CA LEU A 68 -4.81 10.31 -9.98
C LEU A 68 -6.08 9.78 -9.34
N THR A 69 -6.05 8.62 -8.68
CA THR A 69 -7.24 7.99 -8.12
C THR A 69 -7.70 8.63 -6.82
N ARG A 70 -6.83 9.38 -6.16
CA ARG A 70 -7.13 10.16 -4.96
C ARG A 70 -6.44 11.51 -5.05
N HIS A 71 -7.12 12.56 -4.57
CA HIS A 71 -6.46 13.86 -4.41
C HIS A 71 -5.24 13.73 -3.48
N PRO A 72 -4.10 14.39 -3.74
CA PRO A 72 -2.88 14.28 -2.92
C PRO A 72 -3.12 14.52 -1.42
N ALA A 73 -3.98 15.48 -1.08
CA ALA A 73 -4.34 15.74 0.32
C ALA A 73 -5.06 14.55 0.97
N VAL A 74 -5.87 13.79 0.22
CA VAL A 74 -6.54 12.58 0.72
C VAL A 74 -5.52 11.46 0.93
N THR A 75 -4.60 11.30 -0.01
CA THR A 75 -3.49 10.34 0.11
C THR A 75 -2.62 10.64 1.34
N ALA A 76 -2.26 11.91 1.53
CA ALA A 76 -1.46 12.33 2.68
C ALA A 76 -2.17 12.06 4.02
N SER A 77 -3.47 12.40 4.10
CA SER A 77 -4.28 12.13 5.29
C SER A 77 -4.41 10.63 5.57
N ALA A 78 -4.62 9.84 4.54
CA ALA A 78 -4.77 8.39 4.67
C ALA A 78 -3.49 7.72 5.17
N ILE A 79 -2.34 8.02 4.58
CA ILE A 79 -1.07 7.43 5.04
C ILE A 79 -0.67 7.92 6.43
N ALA A 80 -0.99 9.17 6.78
CA ALA A 80 -0.78 9.69 8.14
C ALA A 80 -1.61 8.92 9.18
N SER A 81 -2.84 8.56 8.84
CA SER A 81 -3.69 7.73 9.71
C SER A 81 -3.12 6.31 9.89
N VAL A 82 -2.56 5.73 8.84
CA VAL A 82 -1.86 4.42 8.94
C VAL A 82 -0.59 4.54 9.78
N GLU A 83 0.16 5.63 9.64
CA GLU A 83 1.36 5.90 10.47
C GLU A 83 1.02 5.98 11.96
N GLU A 84 -0.11 6.57 12.33
CA GLU A 84 -0.58 6.59 13.71
C GLU A 84 -0.82 5.18 14.28
N LEU A 85 -1.32 4.25 13.45
CA LEU A 85 -1.51 2.85 13.83
C LEU A 85 -0.20 2.03 13.86
N ALA A 86 0.79 2.43 13.09
CA ALA A 86 2.07 1.74 12.94
C ALA A 86 3.26 2.71 12.97
N PRO A 87 3.52 3.40 14.10
CA PRO A 87 4.51 4.47 14.17
C PRO A 87 5.91 4.05 13.70
N GLY A 88 6.48 4.81 12.77
CA GLY A 88 7.81 4.59 12.20
C GLY A 88 7.93 3.40 11.24
N ARG A 89 6.81 2.77 10.88
CA ARG A 89 6.82 1.59 10.01
C ARG A 89 6.22 1.82 8.63
N THR A 90 5.63 2.98 8.37
CA THR A 90 4.98 3.22 7.08
C THR A 90 5.93 3.75 6.01
N PHE A 91 5.56 3.55 4.78
CA PHE A 91 6.14 4.20 3.60
C PHE A 91 5.05 4.50 2.56
N LEU A 92 5.29 5.46 1.71
CA LEU A 92 4.40 5.81 0.60
C LEU A 92 5.11 5.56 -0.73
N GLY A 93 4.73 4.48 -1.41
CA GLY A 93 5.20 4.19 -2.76
C GLY A 93 4.21 4.72 -3.80
N LEU A 94 4.68 5.58 -4.70
CA LEU A 94 3.89 6.19 -5.77
C LEU A 94 4.51 5.91 -7.14
N ALA A 95 3.66 5.68 -8.11
CA ALA A 95 4.00 5.59 -9.53
C ALA A 95 2.93 6.29 -10.37
N THR A 96 3.16 6.39 -11.68
CA THR A 96 2.25 7.08 -12.60
C THR A 96 0.86 6.42 -12.74
N GLY A 97 0.75 5.16 -12.33
CA GLY A 97 -0.49 4.39 -12.38
C GLY A 97 -0.52 3.38 -13.54
N ASP A 98 -1.22 2.30 -13.31
CA ASP A 98 -1.43 1.20 -14.27
C ASP A 98 -2.89 0.73 -14.20
N SER A 99 -3.17 -0.49 -13.76
CA SER A 99 -4.53 -1.07 -13.73
C SER A 99 -5.56 -0.18 -13.04
N ALA A 100 -5.19 0.47 -11.93
CA ALA A 100 -6.05 1.41 -11.22
C ALA A 100 -6.54 2.57 -12.09
N ILE A 101 -5.71 3.04 -13.00
CA ILE A 101 -6.00 4.15 -13.91
C ILE A 101 -6.74 3.65 -15.15
N LEU A 102 -6.25 2.58 -15.75
CA LEU A 102 -6.81 2.01 -16.97
C LEU A 102 -8.24 1.49 -16.76
N ASN A 103 -8.53 0.92 -15.59
CA ASN A 103 -9.89 0.46 -15.24
C ASN A 103 -10.91 1.60 -15.13
N LEU A 104 -10.47 2.84 -14.94
CA LEU A 104 -11.31 4.04 -14.96
C LEU A 104 -11.41 4.68 -16.36
N GLY A 105 -10.77 4.09 -17.37
CA GLY A 105 -10.69 4.68 -18.71
C GLY A 105 -9.81 5.93 -18.79
N LEU A 106 -8.94 6.13 -17.79
CA LEU A 106 -8.02 7.24 -17.73
C LEU A 106 -6.64 6.85 -18.28
N ARG A 107 -5.81 7.86 -18.50
CA ARG A 107 -4.40 7.66 -18.87
C ARG A 107 -3.52 7.80 -17.63
N PRO A 108 -2.43 7.01 -17.53
CA PRO A 108 -1.45 7.18 -16.45
C PRO A 108 -0.93 8.62 -16.37
N ALA A 109 -0.57 9.02 -15.16
CA ALA A 109 -0.01 10.34 -14.92
C ALA A 109 1.32 10.54 -15.67
N LYS A 110 1.60 11.77 -16.06
CA LYS A 110 2.94 12.13 -16.52
C LYS A 110 3.90 12.25 -15.33
N MET A 111 5.19 12.05 -15.58
CA MET A 111 6.22 12.16 -14.55
C MET A 111 6.24 13.55 -13.86
N GLU A 112 5.86 14.60 -14.58
CA GLU A 112 5.75 15.96 -14.05
C GLU A 112 4.64 16.03 -12.98
N GLN A 113 3.48 15.43 -13.24
CA GLN A 113 2.35 15.36 -12.29
C GLN A 113 2.69 14.55 -11.03
N LEU A 114 3.61 13.61 -11.12
CA LEU A 114 4.05 12.85 -9.96
C LEU A 114 5.02 13.64 -9.07
N LYS A 115 5.68 14.65 -9.61
CA LYS A 115 6.64 15.51 -8.89
C LYS A 115 5.98 16.70 -8.19
N GLU A 116 4.81 17.13 -8.66
CA GLU A 116 4.02 18.21 -8.07
C GLU A 116 3.35 17.79 -6.77
#